data_cce43a14de5548552bdea4bf84b4524c
#
_entry.id   cce43a14de5548552bdea4bf84b4524c
#
_cell.length_a   1.000
_cell.length_b   1.000
_cell.length_c   1.000
_cell.angle_alpha   90.00
_cell.angle_beta   90.00
_cell.angle_gamma   90.00
#
_symmetry.space_group_name_H-M   'P 1'
#
loop_
_entity.id
_entity.type
_entity.pdbx_description
1 polymer ?
#
loop_
_entity_poly.entity_id
_entity_poly.type
_entity_poly.pdbx_seq_one_letter_code
_entity_poly.pdbx_strand_id
1 'polypeptide(L)'
;LPYRERKVKILNGLHTMSVLAGYNAGFKIVRDMINDKAFKAYIDKGLNEEIIKTIDLDENELKAFANSVIERFNNPFIDHKLLDISLNSVAKFKARCLCSLLDYYNKFGKIPSVLSFSFAALINFYENFENKDYPVNDVESVLHFFKTKHNDIVFDVLANVGFWGEDLTKIDGLYKKVKAYFDDIKSLGISKAMEKLLDE
;
A
#
# COMPACT_ATOMS: atom_id res chain seq x y z
N LEU A 1 22.10 9.42 4.13
CA LEU A 1 21.32 8.27 3.63
C LEU A 1 20.08 7.98 4.47
N PRO A 2 20.11 7.91 5.84
CA PRO A 2 18.92 7.58 6.64
C PRO A 2 17.77 8.60 6.46
N TYR A 3 18.08 9.88 6.29
CA TYR A 3 17.07 10.93 6.08
C TYR A 3 16.36 10.82 4.71
N ARG A 4 17.05 10.32 3.67
CA ARG A 4 16.42 10.00 2.39
C ARG A 4 15.48 8.81 2.53
N GLU A 5 15.93 7.79 3.23
CA GLU A 5 15.13 6.60 3.53
C GLU A 5 13.86 6.97 4.31
N ARG A 6 13.97 7.79 5.36
CA ARG A 6 12.85 8.34 6.10
C ARG A 6 11.81 9.00 5.19
N LYS A 7 12.27 9.88 4.28
CA LYS A 7 11.37 10.56 3.32
C LYS A 7 10.66 9.56 2.41
N VAL A 8 11.39 8.59 1.87
CA VAL A 8 10.83 7.60 0.93
C VAL A 8 9.83 6.69 1.63
N LYS A 9 10.18 6.14 2.77
CA LYS A 9 9.34 5.17 3.49
C LYS A 9 8.15 5.85 4.18
N ILE A 10 8.33 7.00 4.82
CA ILE A 10 7.25 7.69 5.54
C ILE A 10 6.43 8.56 4.58
N LEU A 11 6.98 9.63 4.03
CA LEU A 11 6.19 10.57 3.22
C LEU A 11 5.60 9.90 1.97
N ASN A 12 6.45 9.29 1.16
CA ASN A 12 6.02 8.68 -0.08
C ASN A 12 5.34 7.32 0.16
N GLY A 13 5.79 6.58 1.18
CA GLY A 13 5.23 5.28 1.55
C GLY A 13 3.81 5.38 2.05
N LEU A 14 3.47 6.35 2.90
CA LEU A 14 2.10 6.55 3.39
C LEU A 14 1.11 6.81 2.26
N HIS A 15 1.47 7.65 1.27
CA HIS A 15 0.64 7.83 0.08
C HIS A 15 0.42 6.50 -0.65
N THR A 16 1.51 5.82 -0.99
CA THR A 16 1.44 4.58 -1.77
C THR A 16 0.70 3.47 -1.02
N MET A 17 0.84 3.41 0.31
CA MET A 17 0.16 2.43 1.15
C MET A 17 -1.36 2.65 1.23
N SER A 18 -1.83 3.90 1.16
CA SER A 18 -3.23 4.23 1.50
C SER A 18 -4.09 4.64 0.30
N VAL A 19 -3.52 5.23 -0.73
CA VAL A 19 -4.27 5.92 -1.80
C VAL A 19 -5.19 4.99 -2.59
N LEU A 20 -4.73 3.82 -2.99
CA LEU A 20 -5.53 2.91 -3.82
C LEU A 20 -6.71 2.32 -3.03
N ALA A 21 -6.47 1.93 -1.77
CA ALA A 21 -7.52 1.52 -0.87
C ALA A 21 -8.52 2.65 -0.61
N GLY A 22 -8.02 3.86 -0.37
CA GLY A 22 -8.85 5.05 -0.16
C GLY A 22 -9.75 5.38 -1.33
N TYR A 23 -9.23 5.30 -2.55
CA TYR A 23 -10.04 5.54 -3.74
C TYR A 23 -11.14 4.49 -3.90
N ASN A 24 -10.82 3.21 -3.72
CA ASN A 24 -11.81 2.13 -3.79
C ASN A 24 -12.83 2.17 -2.63
N ALA A 25 -12.50 2.82 -1.52
CA ALA A 25 -13.45 3.10 -0.42
C ALA A 25 -14.38 4.30 -0.70
N GLY A 26 -14.16 5.03 -1.80
CA GLY A 26 -15.01 6.15 -2.23
C GLY A 26 -14.44 7.54 -1.98
N PHE A 27 -13.27 7.67 -1.37
CA PHE A 27 -12.60 8.96 -1.19
C PHE A 27 -12.02 9.46 -2.51
N LYS A 28 -11.97 10.79 -2.67
CA LYS A 28 -11.45 11.44 -3.89
C LYS A 28 -10.17 12.22 -3.63
N ILE A 29 -10.01 12.75 -2.42
CA ILE A 29 -8.84 13.55 -2.02
C ILE A 29 -8.21 12.99 -0.73
N VAL A 30 -6.91 13.24 -0.57
CA VAL A 30 -6.12 12.75 0.58
C VAL A 30 -6.70 13.23 1.91
N ARG A 31 -7.06 14.51 2.01
CA ARG A 31 -7.58 15.10 3.26
C ARG A 31 -8.82 14.37 3.79
N ASP A 32 -9.77 14.04 2.93
CA ASP A 32 -11.00 13.35 3.34
C ASP A 32 -10.68 11.93 3.80
N MET A 33 -9.79 11.23 3.11
CA MET A 33 -9.35 9.89 3.48
C MET A 33 -8.69 9.86 4.86
N ILE A 34 -7.73 10.74 5.13
CA ILE A 34 -6.98 10.73 6.40
C ILE A 34 -7.81 11.21 7.60
N ASN A 35 -8.93 11.89 7.37
CA ASN A 35 -9.87 12.29 8.42
C ASN A 35 -10.95 11.23 8.69
N ASP A 36 -11.04 10.20 7.86
CA ASP A 36 -11.89 9.04 8.15
C ASP A 36 -11.30 8.22 9.30
N LYS A 37 -12.15 7.79 10.24
CA LYS A 37 -11.71 7.08 11.44
C LYS A 37 -10.97 5.79 11.15
N ALA A 38 -11.47 4.98 10.22
CA ALA A 38 -10.88 3.68 9.89
C ALA A 38 -9.57 3.86 9.12
N PHE A 39 -9.52 4.78 8.15
CA PHE A 39 -8.31 5.08 7.40
C PHE A 39 -7.22 5.71 8.25
N LYS A 40 -7.59 6.58 9.20
CA LYS A 40 -6.63 7.11 10.17
C LYS A 40 -6.01 5.99 11.00
N ALA A 41 -6.82 5.08 11.53
CA ALA A 41 -6.33 3.93 12.30
C ALA A 41 -5.45 3.00 11.45
N TYR A 42 -5.81 2.76 10.19
CA TYR A 42 -5.02 1.99 9.23
C TYR A 42 -3.64 2.64 8.96
N ILE A 43 -3.62 3.94 8.70
CA ILE A 43 -2.39 4.70 8.47
C ILE A 43 -1.52 4.70 9.74
N ASP A 44 -2.10 4.97 10.90
CA ASP A 44 -1.39 4.99 12.19
C ASP A 44 -0.78 3.62 12.52
N LYS A 45 -1.52 2.53 12.30
CA LYS A 45 -1.03 1.16 12.51
C LYS A 45 0.14 0.85 11.57
N GLY A 46 -0.02 1.05 10.27
CA GLY A 46 1.04 0.80 9.29
C GLY A 46 2.29 1.64 9.53
N LEU A 47 2.10 2.90 9.88
CA LEU A 47 3.21 3.81 10.17
C LEU A 47 3.98 3.42 11.43
N ASN A 48 3.29 3.27 12.56
CA ASN A 48 3.95 3.11 13.87
C ASN A 48 4.40 1.68 14.14
N GLU A 49 3.64 0.67 13.68
CA GLU A 49 3.94 -0.73 13.96
C GLU A 49 4.81 -1.40 12.88
N GLU A 50 4.77 -0.89 11.64
CA GLU A 50 5.46 -1.53 10.52
C GLU A 50 6.56 -0.65 9.91
N ILE A 51 6.23 0.53 9.38
CA ILE A 51 7.19 1.36 8.62
C ILE A 51 8.31 1.92 9.51
N ILE A 52 7.96 2.61 10.59
CA ILE A 52 8.94 3.24 11.50
C ILE A 52 9.91 2.20 12.05
N LYS A 53 9.44 1.00 12.34
CA LYS A 53 10.26 -0.10 12.87
C LYS A 53 11.36 -0.60 11.92
N THR A 54 11.28 -0.24 10.63
CA THR A 54 12.27 -0.61 9.61
C THR A 54 13.32 0.47 9.32
N ILE A 55 13.25 1.63 9.97
CA ILE A 55 14.15 2.75 9.72
C ILE A 55 15.12 2.87 10.90
N ASP A 56 16.41 2.90 10.60
CA ASP A 56 17.47 3.02 11.60
C ASP A 56 17.75 4.49 11.95
N LEU A 57 16.79 5.09 12.65
CA LEU A 57 16.86 6.44 13.22
C LEU A 57 16.12 6.44 14.57
N ASP A 58 16.31 7.48 15.36
CA ASP A 58 15.59 7.66 16.63
C ASP A 58 14.07 7.65 16.40
N GLU A 59 13.34 6.84 17.18
CA GLU A 59 11.91 6.63 17.00
C GLU A 59 11.11 7.94 17.22
N ASN A 60 11.54 8.80 18.14
CA ASN A 60 10.86 10.06 18.41
C ASN A 60 11.06 11.03 17.24
N GLU A 61 12.25 11.05 16.63
CA GLU A 61 12.52 11.82 15.42
C GLU A 61 11.65 11.34 14.25
N LEU A 62 11.51 10.02 14.07
CA LEU A 62 10.67 9.45 13.04
C LEU A 62 9.19 9.76 13.24
N LYS A 63 8.69 9.69 14.47
CA LYS A 63 7.32 10.05 14.83
C LYS A 63 7.04 11.54 14.62
N ALA A 64 7.97 12.42 15.00
CA ALA A 64 7.85 13.86 14.76
C ALA A 64 7.79 14.18 13.26
N PHE A 65 8.62 13.52 12.45
CA PHE A 65 8.57 13.66 11.00
C PHE A 65 7.23 13.15 10.42
N ALA A 66 6.78 11.99 10.87
CA ALA A 66 5.50 11.41 10.45
C ALA A 66 4.32 12.33 10.77
N ASN A 67 4.28 12.93 11.96
CA ASN A 67 3.25 13.90 12.33
C ASN A 67 3.26 15.11 11.38
N SER A 68 4.44 15.64 11.05
CA SER A 68 4.55 16.73 10.08
C SER A 68 4.05 16.36 8.68
N VAL A 69 4.19 15.09 8.29
CA VAL A 69 3.65 14.57 7.02
C VAL A 69 2.13 14.52 7.06
N ILE A 70 1.54 14.00 8.13
CA ILE A 70 0.08 13.94 8.31
C ILE A 70 -0.53 15.35 8.33
N GLU A 71 0.11 16.30 8.99
CA GLU A 71 -0.32 17.72 8.96
C GLU A 71 -0.35 18.29 7.54
N ARG A 72 0.68 17.97 6.72
CA ARG A 72 0.71 18.38 5.30
C ARG A 72 -0.40 17.76 4.48
N PHE A 73 -0.71 16.48 4.72
CA PHE A 73 -1.81 15.78 4.07
C PHE A 73 -3.17 16.40 4.41
N ASN A 74 -3.28 16.97 5.60
CA ASN A 74 -4.48 17.64 6.11
C ASN A 74 -4.57 19.12 5.72
N ASN A 75 -3.68 19.62 4.88
CA ASN A 75 -3.67 21.01 4.45
C ASN A 75 -5.00 21.40 3.75
N PRO A 76 -5.76 22.34 4.29
CA PRO A 76 -7.08 22.71 3.76
C PRO A 76 -7.02 23.45 2.42
N PHE A 77 -5.86 23.96 2.04
CA PHE A 77 -5.68 24.73 0.81
C PHE A 77 -5.30 23.88 -0.42
N ILE A 78 -5.06 22.58 -0.24
CA ILE A 78 -4.61 21.71 -1.32
C ILE A 78 -5.50 20.46 -1.36
N ASP A 79 -6.19 20.26 -2.48
CA ASP A 79 -6.97 19.05 -2.74
C ASP A 79 -6.13 18.07 -3.57
N HIS A 80 -5.32 17.26 -2.89
CA HIS A 80 -4.56 16.17 -3.53
C HIS A 80 -5.51 15.06 -3.94
N LYS A 81 -5.75 14.91 -5.25
CA LYS A 81 -6.59 13.86 -5.79
C LYS A 81 -5.89 12.50 -5.70
N LEU A 82 -6.60 11.50 -5.18
CA LEU A 82 -6.07 10.15 -5.04
C LEU A 82 -5.69 9.53 -6.39
N LEU A 83 -6.46 9.77 -7.44
CA LEU A 83 -6.14 9.28 -8.79
C LEU A 83 -4.86 9.88 -9.37
N ASP A 84 -4.54 11.15 -9.07
CA ASP A 84 -3.29 11.76 -9.53
C ASP A 84 -2.07 11.09 -8.85
N ILE A 85 -2.23 10.64 -7.62
CA ILE A 85 -1.20 9.92 -6.87
C ILE A 85 -1.10 8.45 -7.33
N SER A 86 -2.17 7.88 -7.86
CA SER A 86 -2.25 6.47 -8.27
C SER A 86 -1.40 6.10 -9.51
N LEU A 87 -0.87 7.09 -10.23
CA LEU A 87 -0.05 6.88 -11.41
C LEU A 87 1.18 6.01 -11.10
N ASN A 88 1.45 4.98 -11.94
CA ASN A 88 2.62 4.12 -11.83
C ASN A 88 2.75 3.47 -10.44
N SER A 89 1.65 3.00 -9.88
CA SER A 89 1.63 2.49 -8.49
C SER A 89 2.41 1.21 -8.30
N VAL A 90 2.60 0.37 -9.32
CA VAL A 90 3.43 -0.83 -9.22
C VAL A 90 4.88 -0.47 -8.91
N ALA A 91 5.48 0.42 -9.70
CA ALA A 91 6.85 0.88 -9.47
C ALA A 91 7.00 1.66 -8.15
N LYS A 92 6.01 2.47 -7.79
CA LYS A 92 5.98 3.18 -6.51
C LYS A 92 5.88 2.23 -5.32
N PHE A 93 5.05 1.21 -5.40
CA PHE A 93 4.93 0.20 -4.35
C PHE A 93 6.25 -0.52 -4.12
N LYS A 94 6.92 -0.97 -5.19
CA LYS A 94 8.26 -1.56 -5.12
C LYS A 94 9.24 -0.66 -4.37
N ALA A 95 9.31 0.61 -4.75
CA ALA A 95 10.30 1.54 -4.21
C ALA A 95 10.01 2.05 -2.80
N ARG A 96 8.75 2.01 -2.33
CA ARG A 96 8.29 2.74 -1.15
C ARG A 96 7.68 1.86 -0.06
N CYS A 97 6.97 0.81 -0.45
CA CYS A 97 6.25 -0.09 0.47
C CYS A 97 6.88 -1.47 0.54
N LEU A 98 7.26 -2.05 -0.60
CA LEU A 98 7.86 -3.38 -0.62
C LEU A 98 9.17 -3.42 0.14
N CYS A 99 10.01 -2.39 0.02
CA CYS A 99 11.24 -2.30 0.81
C CYS A 99 10.97 -2.35 2.33
N SER A 100 9.95 -1.62 2.81
CA SER A 100 9.55 -1.67 4.22
C SER A 100 9.00 -3.04 4.62
N LEU A 101 8.21 -3.68 3.75
CA LEU A 101 7.69 -5.03 3.99
C LEU A 101 8.81 -6.06 4.14
N LEU A 102 9.79 -6.03 3.23
CA LEU A 102 10.94 -6.94 3.25
C LEU A 102 11.84 -6.68 4.45
N ASP A 103 12.14 -5.42 4.77
CA ASP A 103 12.94 -5.05 5.93
C ASP A 103 12.25 -5.47 7.23
N TYR A 104 10.94 -5.33 7.32
CA TYR A 104 10.15 -5.79 8.47
C TYR A 104 10.23 -7.31 8.62
N TYR A 105 10.04 -8.04 7.52
CA TYR A 105 10.15 -9.49 7.52
C TYR A 105 11.54 -9.96 7.94
N ASN A 106 12.59 -9.35 7.37
CA ASN A 106 13.97 -9.69 7.70
C ASN A 106 14.32 -9.39 9.17
N LYS A 107 13.76 -8.31 9.72
CA LYS A 107 14.02 -7.89 11.10
C LYS A 107 13.26 -8.69 12.15
N PHE A 108 12.00 -9.02 11.87
CA PHE A 108 11.09 -9.61 12.86
C PHE A 108 10.66 -11.05 12.56
N GLY A 109 10.97 -11.60 11.40
CA GLY A 109 10.54 -12.93 10.97
C GLY A 109 9.03 -13.08 10.80
N LYS A 110 8.33 -11.96 10.63
CA LYS A 110 6.86 -11.90 10.50
C LYS A 110 6.48 -11.08 9.27
N ILE A 111 5.37 -11.46 8.64
CA ILE A 111 4.80 -10.69 7.53
C ILE A 111 3.96 -9.53 8.11
N PRO A 112 4.25 -8.26 7.75
CA PRO A 112 3.49 -7.11 8.23
C PRO A 112 2.08 -7.09 7.64
N SER A 113 1.07 -6.81 8.47
CA SER A 113 -0.34 -6.92 8.08
C SER A 113 -0.80 -5.77 7.21
N VAL A 114 -0.50 -4.53 7.59
CA VAL A 114 -0.96 -3.33 6.87
C VAL A 114 -0.30 -3.23 5.50
N LEU A 115 1.00 -3.47 5.40
CA LEU A 115 1.71 -3.45 4.11
C LEU A 115 1.25 -4.60 3.19
N SER A 116 0.90 -5.76 3.75
CA SER A 116 0.32 -6.87 2.99
C SER A 116 -1.10 -6.56 2.50
N PHE A 117 -1.91 -5.90 3.33
CA PHE A 117 -3.23 -5.40 2.92
C PHE A 117 -3.12 -4.35 1.82
N SER A 118 -2.17 -3.44 1.93
CA SER A 118 -1.87 -2.45 0.90
C SER A 118 -1.48 -3.12 -0.42
N PHE A 119 -0.73 -4.21 -0.37
CA PHE A 119 -0.39 -5.00 -1.56
C PHE A 119 -1.65 -5.63 -2.19
N ALA A 120 -2.53 -6.23 -1.38
CA ALA A 120 -3.80 -6.76 -1.85
C ALA A 120 -4.70 -5.67 -2.47
N ALA A 121 -4.74 -4.49 -1.85
CA ALA A 121 -5.46 -3.33 -2.37
C ALA A 121 -4.91 -2.84 -3.72
N LEU A 122 -3.59 -2.88 -3.92
CA LEU A 122 -2.97 -2.59 -5.22
C LEU A 122 -3.44 -3.59 -6.27
N ILE A 123 -3.40 -4.88 -5.99
CA ILE A 123 -3.86 -5.92 -6.94
C ILE A 123 -5.33 -5.71 -7.28
N ASN A 124 -6.18 -5.46 -6.28
CA ASN A 124 -7.60 -5.18 -6.48
C ASN A 124 -7.84 -3.92 -7.33
N PHE A 125 -7.04 -2.87 -7.17
CA PHE A 125 -7.17 -1.64 -7.94
C PHE A 125 -6.86 -1.87 -9.43
N TYR A 126 -5.86 -2.68 -9.75
CA TYR A 126 -5.43 -2.97 -11.12
C TYR A 126 -6.20 -4.13 -11.78
N GLU A 127 -6.64 -5.10 -10.99
CA GLU A 127 -7.36 -6.26 -11.51
C GLU A 127 -8.57 -5.83 -12.34
N ASN A 128 -8.69 -6.39 -13.55
CA ASN A 128 -9.83 -6.11 -14.45
C ASN A 128 -10.06 -4.60 -14.71
N PHE A 129 -8.97 -3.82 -14.79
CA PHE A 129 -9.05 -2.35 -14.86
C PHE A 129 -9.81 -1.82 -16.07
N GLU A 130 -9.88 -2.56 -17.17
CA GLU A 130 -10.63 -2.15 -18.36
C GLU A 130 -12.15 -2.07 -18.12
N ASN A 131 -12.64 -2.74 -17.07
CA ASN A 131 -14.04 -2.72 -16.67
C ASN A 131 -14.31 -1.85 -15.42
N LYS A 132 -13.31 -1.09 -14.97
CA LYS A 132 -13.48 -0.15 -13.86
C LYS A 132 -14.04 1.18 -14.35
N ASP A 133 -14.71 1.90 -13.48
CA ASP A 133 -15.24 3.25 -13.72
C ASP A 133 -14.22 4.37 -13.47
N TYR A 134 -12.94 4.01 -13.34
CA TYR A 134 -11.82 4.92 -13.16
C TYR A 134 -10.62 4.52 -14.03
N PRO A 135 -9.80 5.48 -14.45
CA PRO A 135 -8.61 5.20 -15.23
C PRO A 135 -7.51 4.57 -14.35
N VAL A 136 -6.86 3.54 -14.87
CA VAL A 136 -5.61 3.00 -14.33
C VAL A 136 -4.49 3.37 -15.29
N ASN A 137 -3.54 4.16 -14.81
CA ASN A 137 -2.42 4.66 -15.59
C ASN A 137 -1.09 4.12 -15.06
N ASP A 138 -0.46 3.30 -15.87
CA ASP A 138 0.85 2.72 -15.59
C ASP A 138 1.58 2.46 -16.92
N VAL A 139 2.82 2.01 -16.87
CA VAL A 139 3.59 1.65 -18.06
C VAL A 139 2.92 0.47 -18.80
N GLU A 140 3.12 0.41 -20.11
CA GLU A 140 2.45 -0.55 -20.99
C GLU A 140 2.65 -2.00 -20.54
N SER A 141 3.83 -2.36 -20.07
CA SER A 141 4.12 -3.73 -19.60
C SER A 141 3.30 -4.14 -18.38
N VAL A 142 3.02 -3.21 -17.47
CA VAL A 142 2.13 -3.42 -16.31
C VAL A 142 0.69 -3.59 -16.77
N LEU A 143 0.21 -2.68 -17.62
CA LEU A 143 -1.16 -2.75 -18.15
C LEU A 143 -1.38 -4.03 -18.95
N HIS A 144 -0.43 -4.42 -19.77
CA HIS A 144 -0.48 -5.68 -20.53
C HIS A 144 -0.60 -6.90 -19.61
N PHE A 145 0.19 -6.95 -18.53
CA PHE A 145 0.11 -8.04 -17.55
C PHE A 145 -1.30 -8.16 -16.98
N PHE A 146 -1.90 -7.05 -16.50
CA PHE A 146 -3.23 -7.08 -15.89
C PHE A 146 -4.38 -7.28 -16.89
N LYS A 147 -4.15 -7.13 -18.19
CA LYS A 147 -5.11 -7.49 -19.25
C LYS A 147 -5.17 -8.98 -19.53
N THR A 148 -4.10 -9.70 -19.26
CA THR A 148 -4.06 -11.15 -19.50
C THR A 148 -4.92 -11.89 -18.48
N LYS A 149 -5.40 -13.07 -18.87
CA LYS A 149 -6.18 -13.91 -17.96
C LYS A 149 -5.25 -14.61 -16.96
N HIS A 150 -5.60 -14.53 -15.70
CA HIS A 150 -4.90 -15.20 -14.60
C HIS A 150 -5.78 -16.27 -13.97
N ASN A 151 -5.19 -17.39 -13.56
CA ASN A 151 -5.87 -18.38 -12.73
C ASN A 151 -5.89 -17.93 -11.26
N ASP A 152 -4.79 -17.37 -10.81
CA ASP A 152 -4.66 -16.72 -9.51
C ASP A 152 -3.84 -15.43 -9.68
N ILE A 153 -4.53 -14.31 -9.77
CA ILE A 153 -3.89 -13.02 -9.97
C ILE A 153 -2.92 -12.65 -8.86
N VAL A 154 -3.22 -13.02 -7.61
CA VAL A 154 -2.35 -12.71 -6.48
C VAL A 154 -1.03 -13.46 -6.60
N PHE A 155 -1.09 -14.77 -6.90
CA PHE A 155 0.11 -15.58 -7.12
C PHE A 155 0.94 -15.02 -8.29
N ASP A 156 0.30 -14.76 -9.43
CA ASP A 156 0.98 -14.30 -10.63
C ASP A 156 1.62 -12.93 -10.46
N VAL A 157 0.97 -12.02 -9.70
CA VAL A 157 1.55 -10.71 -9.35
C VAL A 157 2.77 -10.89 -8.46
N LEU A 158 2.68 -11.68 -7.39
CA LEU A 158 3.81 -11.88 -6.48
C LEU A 158 4.99 -12.60 -7.16
N ALA A 159 4.72 -13.54 -8.06
CA ALA A 159 5.75 -14.26 -8.81
C ALA A 159 6.43 -13.42 -9.91
N ASN A 160 5.92 -12.23 -10.21
CA ASN A 160 6.40 -11.41 -11.32
C ASN A 160 7.75 -10.75 -10.99
N VAL A 161 8.83 -11.41 -11.35
CA VAL A 161 10.21 -10.88 -11.18
C VAL A 161 10.43 -9.55 -11.90
N GLY A 162 9.76 -9.32 -13.03
CA GLY A 162 9.84 -8.05 -13.77
C GLY A 162 9.32 -6.86 -12.94
N PHE A 163 8.29 -7.07 -12.14
CA PHE A 163 7.75 -6.02 -11.25
C PHE A 163 8.65 -5.80 -10.03
N TRP A 164 9.03 -6.86 -9.35
CA TRP A 164 9.60 -6.77 -8.01
C TRP A 164 11.12 -6.94 -7.96
N GLY A 165 11.72 -7.51 -9.00
CA GLY A 165 13.14 -7.86 -9.03
C GLY A 165 13.45 -9.25 -8.49
N GLU A 166 12.49 -9.87 -7.83
CA GLU A 166 12.55 -11.23 -7.28
C GLU A 166 11.16 -11.89 -7.25
N ASP A 167 11.14 -13.19 -7.06
CA ASP A 167 9.90 -13.97 -6.90
C ASP A 167 9.44 -13.91 -5.44
N LEU A 168 8.45 -13.05 -5.16
CA LEU A 168 7.92 -12.85 -3.81
C LEU A 168 7.12 -14.03 -3.26
N THR A 169 6.74 -15.00 -4.09
CA THR A 169 6.11 -16.25 -3.62
C THR A 169 7.06 -17.13 -2.81
N LYS A 170 8.37 -16.85 -2.91
CA LYS A 170 9.41 -17.55 -2.12
C LYS A 170 9.49 -17.07 -0.67
N ILE A 171 8.85 -15.96 -0.33
CA ILE A 171 8.82 -15.44 1.03
C ILE A 171 7.74 -16.18 1.79
N ASP A 172 8.15 -16.91 2.84
CA ASP A 172 7.24 -17.74 3.62
C ASP A 172 6.08 -16.92 4.23
N GLY A 173 4.86 -17.35 3.94
CA GLY A 173 3.63 -16.74 4.44
C GLY A 173 3.16 -15.49 3.67
N LEU A 174 3.96 -14.88 2.80
CA LEU A 174 3.56 -13.64 2.13
C LEU A 174 2.37 -13.85 1.18
N TYR A 175 2.46 -14.83 0.29
CA TYR A 175 1.35 -15.14 -0.61
C TYR A 175 0.06 -15.44 0.16
N LYS A 176 0.14 -16.29 1.17
CA LYS A 176 -1.03 -16.65 2.00
C LYS A 176 -1.69 -15.42 2.63
N LYS A 177 -0.89 -14.50 3.15
CA LYS A 177 -1.40 -13.29 3.82
C LYS A 177 -2.01 -12.30 2.83
N VAL A 178 -1.32 -12.01 1.73
CA VAL A 178 -1.83 -11.11 0.68
C VAL A 178 -3.10 -11.70 0.05
N LYS A 179 -3.12 -13.00 -0.23
CA LYS A 179 -4.29 -13.69 -0.78
C LYS A 179 -5.50 -13.61 0.16
N ALA A 180 -5.31 -13.82 1.45
CA ALA A 180 -6.39 -13.71 2.43
C ALA A 180 -7.01 -12.29 2.45
N TYR A 181 -6.18 -11.25 2.46
CA TYR A 181 -6.67 -9.87 2.38
C TYR A 181 -7.34 -9.55 1.04
N PHE A 182 -6.80 -10.06 -0.05
CA PHE A 182 -7.42 -9.89 -1.36
C PHE A 182 -8.81 -10.54 -1.41
N ASP A 183 -8.96 -11.75 -0.89
CA ASP A 183 -10.23 -12.45 -0.81
C ASP A 183 -11.25 -11.71 0.11
N ASP A 184 -10.78 -11.17 1.23
CA ASP A 184 -11.62 -10.30 2.09
C ASP A 184 -12.08 -9.05 1.36
N ILE A 185 -11.20 -8.37 0.62
CA ILE A 185 -11.56 -7.21 -0.19
C ILE A 185 -12.61 -7.57 -1.24
N LYS A 186 -12.46 -8.70 -1.91
CA LYS A 186 -13.42 -9.16 -2.93
C LYS A 186 -14.78 -9.52 -2.35
N SER A 187 -14.81 -10.15 -1.18
CA SER A 187 -16.05 -10.64 -0.56
C SER A 187 -16.78 -9.60 0.30
N LEU A 188 -16.03 -8.75 1.02
CA LEU A 188 -16.58 -7.78 1.98
C LEU A 188 -16.61 -6.34 1.46
N GLY A 189 -15.83 -6.04 0.43
CA GLY A 189 -15.47 -4.68 0.04
C GLY A 189 -14.28 -4.14 0.86
N ILE A 190 -13.62 -3.10 0.33
CA ILE A 190 -12.37 -2.58 0.89
C ILE A 190 -12.53 -2.04 2.31
N SER A 191 -13.62 -1.32 2.62
CA SER A 191 -13.83 -0.71 3.93
C SER A 191 -14.04 -1.75 5.03
N LYS A 192 -14.89 -2.76 4.80
CA LYS A 192 -15.11 -3.83 5.76
C LYS A 192 -13.90 -4.75 5.93
N ALA A 193 -13.17 -5.01 4.84
CA ALA A 193 -11.93 -5.78 4.89
C ALA A 193 -10.87 -5.04 5.73
N MET A 194 -10.79 -3.71 5.62
CA MET A 194 -9.90 -2.88 6.44
C MET A 194 -10.31 -2.89 7.92
N GLU A 195 -11.59 -2.77 8.22
CA GLU A 195 -12.08 -2.87 9.59
C GLU A 195 -11.71 -4.22 10.21
N LYS A 196 -11.87 -5.32 9.47
CA LYS A 196 -11.45 -6.66 9.88
C LYS A 196 -9.97 -6.74 10.19
N LEU A 197 -9.12 -6.17 9.33
CA LEU A 197 -7.67 -6.06 9.57
C LEU A 197 -7.36 -5.30 10.87
N LEU A 198 -8.09 -4.23 11.17
CA LEU A 198 -7.84 -3.40 12.35
C LEU A 198 -8.23 -4.11 13.66
N ASP A 199 -9.05 -5.14 13.59
CA ASP A 199 -9.44 -5.98 14.73
C ASP A 199 -8.45 -7.15 14.99
N GLU A 200 -7.44 -7.35 14.14
CA GLU A 200 -6.34 -8.32 14.36
C GLU A 200 -5.32 -7.79 15.39
#